data_09209b79b91f6d4df66e68f80d3e133b
#
_entry.id   09209b79b91f6d4df66e68f80d3e133b
#
_cell.length_a   1.000
_cell.length_b   1.000
_cell.length_c   1.000
_cell.angle_alpha   90.00
_cell.angle_beta   90.00
_cell.angle_gamma   90.00
#
_symmetry.space_group_name_H-M   'P 1'
#
loop_
_entity.id
_entity.type
_entity.pdbx_description
1 polymer ?
#
loop_
_entity_poly.entity_id
_entity_poly.type
_entity_poly.pdbx_seq_one_letter_code
_entity_poly.pdbx_strand_id
1 'polypeptide(L)'
;MFSTLSVSQTGLSTSKYAIDNVSNNQANRNTPGYKKRVADLSEIRINGVHLTGQGVNFGGISRVTSQYMYDKFMQEGTKANYLDKSSNMLGGIEKIFAETDSSGFSVDLNRYFQSVESLRTNPSSEVNRSYMKTQGAVIVESLQNLYSSIEKQAQIEKVELKTDVNKVNQILKEIADVNVKIEKYDPSVNDLLDKRDLLELELSKFVDVDINRDAGFYEIKIGGVVAVSNNIFHKEIEIEDRLTAQIDKFNHIRQNADGSSTVFDSLKYNSDFTAKAPYDVDDTITYKLNNEFSVSVKIGESITGNWDGDPNTPDTTMTVDNDNLTRAFMVKINSDPNM
;
A
#
# COMPACT_ATOMS: atom_id res chain seq x y z
N MET A 1 -66.73 -25.78 -3.48
CA MET A 1 -65.85 -26.89 -2.97
C MET A 1 -64.42 -26.83 -3.54
N PHE A 2 -64.25 -26.73 -4.89
CA PHE A 2 -62.89 -26.70 -5.47
C PHE A 2 -62.05 -25.47 -5.06
N SER A 3 -62.64 -24.28 -4.89
CA SER A 3 -61.94 -23.07 -4.47
C SER A 3 -61.42 -23.19 -3.02
N THR A 4 -62.22 -23.75 -2.13
CA THR A 4 -61.83 -23.95 -0.71
C THR A 4 -60.68 -24.95 -0.60
N LEU A 5 -60.72 -26.03 -1.41
CA LEU A 5 -59.65 -27.03 -1.46
C LEU A 5 -58.32 -26.39 -1.96
N SER A 6 -58.40 -25.57 -3.03
CA SER A 6 -57.25 -24.84 -3.56
C SER A 6 -56.64 -23.88 -2.54
N VAL A 7 -57.47 -23.10 -1.82
CA VAL A 7 -57.00 -22.19 -0.74
C VAL A 7 -56.28 -22.98 0.35
N SER A 8 -56.86 -24.12 0.76
CA SER A 8 -56.24 -24.97 1.80
C SER A 8 -54.92 -25.57 1.33
N GLN A 9 -54.82 -25.98 0.08
CA GLN A 9 -53.63 -26.56 -0.52
C GLN A 9 -52.49 -25.51 -0.63
N THR A 10 -52.81 -24.30 -1.10
CA THR A 10 -51.81 -23.21 -1.17
C THR A 10 -51.34 -22.81 0.23
N GLY A 11 -52.23 -22.70 1.20
CA GLY A 11 -51.91 -22.40 2.60
C GLY A 11 -51.00 -23.47 3.23
N LEU A 12 -51.28 -24.76 3.00
CA LEU A 12 -50.46 -25.86 3.51
C LEU A 12 -49.05 -25.86 2.88
N SER A 13 -48.97 -25.71 1.56
CA SER A 13 -47.69 -25.67 0.84
C SER A 13 -46.83 -24.49 1.30
N THR A 14 -47.41 -23.32 1.45
CA THR A 14 -46.73 -22.12 1.91
C THR A 14 -46.25 -22.25 3.33
N SER A 15 -47.07 -22.83 4.24
CA SER A 15 -46.65 -23.10 5.64
C SER A 15 -45.46 -24.07 5.69
N LYS A 16 -45.45 -25.09 4.82
CA LYS A 16 -44.29 -25.98 4.69
C LYS A 16 -43.04 -25.24 4.28
N TYR A 17 -43.08 -24.40 3.24
CA TYR A 17 -41.93 -23.58 2.84
C TYR A 17 -41.46 -22.64 3.93
N ALA A 18 -42.38 -22.06 4.69
CA ALA A 18 -42.02 -21.19 5.84
C ALA A 18 -41.30 -21.98 6.94
N ILE A 19 -41.75 -23.18 7.27
CA ILE A 19 -41.10 -24.07 8.25
C ILE A 19 -39.72 -24.51 7.76
N ASP A 20 -39.59 -24.91 6.49
CA ASP A 20 -38.32 -25.32 5.88
C ASP A 20 -37.32 -24.15 5.93
N ASN A 21 -37.79 -22.92 5.66
CA ASN A 21 -36.96 -21.70 5.74
C ASN A 21 -36.51 -21.40 7.19
N VAL A 22 -37.38 -21.51 8.18
CA VAL A 22 -37.03 -21.34 9.60
C VAL A 22 -36.01 -22.39 10.02
N SER A 23 -36.19 -23.64 9.61
CA SER A 23 -35.24 -24.74 9.90
C SER A 23 -33.89 -24.48 9.28
N ASN A 24 -33.84 -23.98 8.03
CA ASN A 24 -32.58 -23.59 7.37
C ASN A 24 -31.88 -22.42 8.08
N ASN A 25 -32.63 -21.38 8.48
CA ASN A 25 -32.12 -20.28 9.27
C ASN A 25 -31.51 -20.74 10.60
N GLN A 26 -32.18 -21.69 11.26
CA GLN A 26 -31.69 -22.25 12.53
C GLN A 26 -30.41 -23.08 12.34
N ALA A 27 -30.39 -23.91 11.31
CA ALA A 27 -29.22 -24.74 11.01
C ALA A 27 -27.98 -23.90 10.65
N ASN A 28 -28.16 -22.79 9.93
CA ASN A 28 -27.11 -21.92 9.45
C ASN A 28 -26.82 -20.70 10.35
N ARG A 29 -27.41 -20.64 11.53
CA ARG A 29 -27.25 -19.48 12.43
C ARG A 29 -25.79 -19.12 12.73
N ASN A 30 -24.91 -20.11 12.79
CA ASN A 30 -23.49 -19.93 13.08
C ASN A 30 -22.59 -20.05 11.82
N THR A 31 -23.17 -20.17 10.63
CA THR A 31 -22.42 -20.22 9.38
C THR A 31 -21.90 -18.82 9.03
N PRO A 32 -20.59 -18.60 8.87
CA PRO A 32 -20.04 -17.29 8.51
C PRO A 32 -20.64 -16.78 7.19
N GLY A 33 -21.03 -15.51 7.17
CA GLY A 33 -21.61 -14.87 5.98
C GLY A 33 -23.08 -15.16 5.74
N TYR A 34 -23.69 -16.15 6.40
CA TYR A 34 -25.11 -16.48 6.23
C TYR A 34 -26.01 -15.33 6.67
N LYS A 35 -26.94 -14.94 5.81
CA LYS A 35 -27.96 -13.92 6.12
C LYS A 35 -29.33 -14.58 6.30
N LYS A 36 -30.07 -14.11 7.33
CA LYS A 36 -31.42 -14.58 7.61
C LYS A 36 -32.28 -14.46 6.35
N ARG A 37 -33.07 -15.50 6.07
CA ARG A 37 -33.97 -15.60 4.94
C ARG A 37 -35.39 -15.49 5.39
N VAL A 38 -36.22 -14.85 4.58
CA VAL A 38 -37.66 -14.69 4.82
C VAL A 38 -38.41 -15.20 3.57
N ALA A 39 -39.48 -15.92 3.79
CA ALA A 39 -40.37 -16.32 2.73
C ALA A 39 -41.26 -15.15 2.29
N ASP A 40 -41.23 -14.82 1.00
CA ASP A 40 -42.04 -13.76 0.44
C ASP A 40 -43.41 -14.33 0.09
N LEU A 41 -44.41 -13.87 0.82
CA LEU A 41 -45.77 -14.34 0.72
C LEU A 41 -46.67 -13.21 0.23
N SER A 42 -47.55 -13.53 -0.73
CA SER A 42 -48.53 -12.58 -1.23
C SER A 42 -49.91 -13.24 -1.38
N GLU A 43 -50.95 -12.42 -1.23
CA GLU A 43 -52.29 -12.86 -1.48
C GLU A 43 -52.50 -13.12 -2.97
N ILE A 44 -53.17 -14.26 -3.31
CA ILE A 44 -53.63 -14.50 -4.67
C ILE A 44 -54.91 -13.71 -4.89
N ARG A 45 -54.87 -12.70 -5.76
CA ARG A 45 -56.04 -11.91 -6.18
C ARG A 45 -56.37 -12.21 -7.64
N ILE A 46 -57.62 -12.53 -7.88
CA ILE A 46 -58.15 -12.60 -9.24
C ILE A 46 -58.96 -11.33 -9.50
N ASN A 47 -58.68 -10.66 -10.60
CA ASN A 47 -59.45 -9.51 -11.06
C ASN A 47 -60.90 -9.98 -11.38
N GLY A 48 -61.83 -9.78 -10.45
CA GLY A 48 -63.23 -10.14 -10.61
C GLY A 48 -64.00 -10.20 -9.28
N VAL A 49 -65.23 -10.43 -9.32
CA VAL A 49 -66.32 -10.26 -8.35
C VAL A 49 -66.20 -10.99 -6.99
N HIS A 50 -65.05 -11.57 -6.63
CA HIS A 50 -64.91 -12.31 -5.38
C HIS A 50 -64.33 -11.45 -4.25
N LEU A 51 -65.10 -11.26 -3.20
CA LEU A 51 -64.77 -10.52 -1.98
C LEU A 51 -63.75 -11.24 -1.06
N THR A 52 -63.44 -12.49 -1.32
CA THR A 52 -62.54 -13.31 -0.53
C THR A 52 -61.30 -13.70 -1.33
N GLY A 53 -60.10 -13.58 -0.72
CA GLY A 53 -58.82 -14.02 -1.32
C GLY A 53 -58.86 -15.51 -1.70
N GLN A 54 -58.09 -15.88 -2.72
CA GLN A 54 -58.07 -17.26 -3.28
C GLN A 54 -56.84 -18.05 -2.81
N GLY A 55 -56.24 -17.69 -1.70
CA GLY A 55 -55.12 -18.41 -1.14
C GLY A 55 -53.85 -17.52 -1.06
N VAL A 56 -52.73 -18.16 -0.84
CA VAL A 56 -51.40 -17.51 -0.66
C VAL A 56 -50.46 -17.97 -1.75
N ASN A 57 -49.78 -17.01 -2.36
CA ASN A 57 -48.73 -17.26 -3.32
C ASN A 57 -47.35 -17.19 -2.59
N PHE A 58 -46.51 -18.15 -2.88
CA PHE A 58 -45.12 -18.15 -2.46
C PHE A 58 -44.27 -17.48 -3.57
N GLY A 59 -43.78 -16.28 -3.31
CA GLY A 59 -42.99 -15.46 -4.25
C GLY A 59 -41.50 -15.79 -4.28
N GLY A 60 -41.04 -16.60 -3.31
CA GLY A 60 -39.61 -16.93 -3.18
C GLY A 60 -39.08 -16.77 -1.76
N ILE A 61 -37.77 -16.81 -1.64
CA ILE A 61 -37.03 -16.58 -0.39
C ILE A 61 -36.07 -15.43 -0.60
N SER A 62 -36.25 -14.33 0.13
CA SER A 62 -35.40 -13.18 0.09
C SER A 62 -34.46 -13.11 1.31
N ARG A 63 -33.31 -12.48 1.15
CA ARG A 63 -32.35 -12.22 2.24
C ARG A 63 -32.73 -10.94 2.98
N VAL A 64 -32.67 -10.99 4.30
CA VAL A 64 -32.80 -9.79 5.14
C VAL A 64 -31.42 -9.14 5.25
N THR A 65 -31.21 -8.05 4.52
CA THR A 65 -29.96 -7.29 4.54
C THR A 65 -30.26 -5.80 4.50
N SER A 66 -29.48 -5.03 5.23
CA SER A 66 -29.44 -3.57 5.13
C SER A 66 -28.13 -3.19 4.45
N GLN A 67 -28.21 -2.76 3.19
CA GLN A 67 -27.03 -2.36 2.41
C GLN A 67 -26.27 -1.26 3.11
N TYR A 68 -26.96 -0.25 3.62
CA TYR A 68 -26.34 0.85 4.36
C TYR A 68 -25.52 0.38 5.57
N MET A 69 -26.08 -0.56 6.37
CA MET A 69 -25.37 -1.09 7.55
C MET A 69 -24.18 -1.94 7.14
N TYR A 70 -24.34 -2.69 6.07
CA TYR A 70 -23.27 -3.52 5.52
C TYR A 70 -22.08 -2.67 5.03
N ASP A 71 -22.35 -1.62 4.24
CA ASP A 71 -21.32 -0.71 3.73
C ASP A 71 -20.63 0.04 4.87
N LYS A 72 -21.38 0.47 5.89
CA LYS A 72 -20.82 1.05 7.10
C LYS A 72 -19.92 0.08 7.85
N PHE A 73 -20.35 -1.16 7.99
CA PHE A 73 -19.55 -2.20 8.65
C PHE A 73 -18.23 -2.47 7.89
N MET A 74 -18.26 -2.50 6.57
CA MET A 74 -17.06 -2.62 5.76
C MET A 74 -16.11 -1.42 5.97
N GLN A 75 -16.62 -0.19 5.87
CA GLN A 75 -15.80 1.03 6.06
C GLN A 75 -15.14 1.08 7.44
N GLU A 76 -15.90 0.82 8.50
CA GLU A 76 -15.33 0.81 9.86
C GLU A 76 -14.36 -0.36 10.07
N GLY A 77 -14.62 -1.50 9.43
CA GLY A 77 -13.73 -2.65 9.42
C GLY A 77 -12.39 -2.35 8.73
N THR A 78 -12.41 -1.72 7.56
CA THR A 78 -11.21 -1.27 6.85
C THR A 78 -10.38 -0.32 7.70
N LYS A 79 -11.02 0.68 8.33
CA LYS A 79 -10.35 1.63 9.20
C LYS A 79 -9.74 0.96 10.43
N ALA A 80 -10.46 0.04 11.06
CA ALA A 80 -9.97 -0.70 12.23
C ALA A 80 -8.74 -1.55 11.87
N ASN A 81 -8.77 -2.28 10.74
CA ASN A 81 -7.65 -3.09 10.27
C ASN A 81 -6.42 -2.22 9.91
N TYR A 82 -6.64 -1.05 9.28
CA TYR A 82 -5.57 -0.09 9.01
C TYR A 82 -4.88 0.38 10.30
N LEU A 83 -5.65 0.75 11.30
CA LEU A 83 -5.10 1.20 12.60
C LEU A 83 -4.37 0.09 13.34
N ASP A 84 -4.92 -1.13 13.32
CA ASP A 84 -4.28 -2.30 13.93
C ASP A 84 -2.95 -2.61 13.24
N LYS A 85 -2.91 -2.65 11.92
CA LYS A 85 -1.69 -2.88 11.14
C LYS A 85 -0.65 -1.78 11.37
N SER A 86 -1.08 -0.51 11.38
CA SER A 86 -0.20 0.62 11.70
C SER A 86 0.37 0.53 13.11
N SER A 87 -0.44 0.15 14.09
CA SER A 87 -0.01 -0.04 15.47
C SER A 87 1.01 -1.17 15.61
N ASN A 88 0.78 -2.29 14.93
CA ASN A 88 1.69 -3.44 14.93
C ASN A 88 3.03 -3.10 14.30
N MET A 89 3.03 -2.37 13.17
CA MET A 89 4.24 -1.90 12.50
C MET A 89 5.03 -0.92 13.39
N LEU A 90 4.36 0.06 13.99
CA LEU A 90 4.99 1.01 14.92
C LEU A 90 5.55 0.30 16.15
N GLY A 91 4.82 -0.67 16.71
CA GLY A 91 5.31 -1.50 17.81
C GLY A 91 6.52 -2.36 17.43
N GLY A 92 6.62 -2.78 16.16
CA GLY A 92 7.80 -3.43 15.60
C GLY A 92 9.02 -2.49 15.58
N ILE A 93 8.82 -1.26 15.14
CA ILE A 93 9.86 -0.21 15.12
C ILE A 93 10.29 0.16 16.54
N GLU A 94 9.35 0.35 17.46
CA GLU A 94 9.65 0.65 18.86
C GLU A 94 10.58 -0.41 19.49
N LYS A 95 10.32 -1.69 19.23
CA LYS A 95 11.16 -2.79 19.70
C LYS A 95 12.59 -2.76 19.14
N ILE A 96 12.79 -2.22 17.94
CA ILE A 96 14.13 -2.10 17.34
C ILE A 96 14.97 -1.10 18.11
N PHE A 97 14.37 0.00 18.54
CA PHE A 97 15.11 1.00 19.35
C PHE A 97 15.42 0.47 20.75
N ALA A 98 14.56 -0.38 21.32
CA ALA A 98 14.74 -1.03 22.62
C ALA A 98 15.27 -0.09 23.72
N GLU A 99 14.83 1.19 23.69
CA GLU A 99 15.26 2.21 24.64
C GLU A 99 14.73 1.90 26.04
N THR A 100 15.64 1.82 27.00
CA THR A 100 15.34 1.70 28.44
C THR A 100 16.19 2.69 29.22
N ASP A 101 15.91 2.87 30.51
CA ASP A 101 16.69 3.76 31.39
C ASP A 101 18.17 3.35 31.50
N SER A 102 18.51 2.11 31.17
CA SER A 102 19.86 1.55 31.36
C SER A 102 20.54 1.08 30.08
N SER A 103 19.79 0.98 28.96
CA SER A 103 20.30 0.49 27.67
C SER A 103 19.57 1.13 26.51
N GLY A 104 20.23 1.22 25.36
CA GLY A 104 19.73 1.82 24.14
C GLY A 104 20.71 2.86 23.59
N PHE A 105 20.45 3.31 22.37
CA PHE A 105 21.32 4.27 21.68
C PHE A 105 21.48 5.59 22.45
N SER A 106 20.43 6.09 23.09
CA SER A 106 20.48 7.32 23.90
C SER A 106 21.43 7.19 25.10
N VAL A 107 21.44 6.01 25.73
CA VAL A 107 22.36 5.74 26.85
C VAL A 107 23.80 5.66 26.38
N ASP A 108 24.07 5.01 25.25
CA ASP A 108 25.40 4.90 24.67
C ASP A 108 25.91 6.28 24.24
N LEU A 109 25.05 7.10 23.66
CA LEU A 109 25.37 8.49 23.29
C LEU A 109 25.74 9.34 24.54
N ASN A 110 24.96 9.22 25.61
CA ASN A 110 25.25 9.90 26.87
C ASN A 110 26.59 9.46 27.46
N ARG A 111 26.89 8.16 27.45
CA ARG A 111 28.18 7.64 27.91
C ARG A 111 29.34 8.17 27.09
N TYR A 112 29.18 8.30 25.80
CA TYR A 112 30.16 8.90 24.92
C TYR A 112 30.42 10.36 25.29
N PHE A 113 29.39 11.18 25.43
CA PHE A 113 29.56 12.59 25.81
C PHE A 113 30.19 12.73 27.20
N GLN A 114 29.87 11.87 28.16
CA GLN A 114 30.57 11.83 29.46
C GLN A 114 32.03 11.47 29.32
N SER A 115 32.40 10.58 28.39
CA SER A 115 33.80 10.24 28.13
C SER A 115 34.57 11.39 27.49
N VAL A 116 33.91 12.17 26.59
CA VAL A 116 34.45 13.38 26.00
C VAL A 116 34.72 14.44 27.10
N GLU A 117 33.76 14.62 28.02
CA GLU A 117 33.92 15.58 29.15
C GLU A 117 35.04 15.16 30.10
N SER A 118 35.18 13.86 30.37
CA SER A 118 36.30 13.34 31.17
C SER A 118 37.65 13.57 30.51
N LEU A 119 37.73 13.49 29.18
CA LEU A 119 38.94 13.81 28.44
C LEU A 119 39.20 15.30 28.41
N ARG A 120 38.15 16.14 28.31
CA ARG A 120 38.27 17.60 28.36
C ARG A 120 38.87 18.09 29.68
N THR A 121 38.47 17.47 30.81
CA THR A 121 39.00 17.82 32.15
C THR A 121 40.40 17.32 32.37
N ASN A 122 40.82 16.23 31.73
CA ASN A 122 42.22 15.73 31.83
C ASN A 122 42.75 15.26 30.45
N PRO A 123 43.18 16.17 29.58
CA PRO A 123 43.56 15.86 28.20
C PRO A 123 44.81 14.98 28.05
N SER A 124 45.66 14.92 29.07
CA SER A 124 46.90 14.10 29.08
C SER A 124 46.65 12.65 29.52
N SER A 125 45.46 12.32 29.98
CA SER A 125 45.11 10.94 30.43
C SER A 125 44.95 9.98 29.25
N GLU A 126 45.85 9.06 29.11
CA GLU A 126 45.80 7.94 28.16
C GLU A 126 44.53 7.06 28.37
N VAL A 127 44.13 6.90 29.63
CA VAL A 127 42.95 6.11 30.02
C VAL A 127 41.69 6.78 29.49
N ASN A 128 41.54 8.13 29.70
CA ASN A 128 40.37 8.85 29.20
C ASN A 128 40.31 8.87 27.68
N ARG A 129 41.45 8.97 27.00
CA ARG A 129 41.53 8.91 25.54
C ARG A 129 41.10 7.52 25.00
N SER A 130 41.60 6.46 25.63
CA SER A 130 41.21 5.09 25.28
C SER A 130 39.73 4.83 25.55
N TYR A 131 39.22 5.33 26.68
CA TYR A 131 37.80 5.20 27.04
C TYR A 131 36.90 5.93 26.05
N MET A 132 37.20 7.18 25.69
CA MET A 132 36.45 7.92 24.66
C MET A 132 36.44 7.17 23.31
N LYS A 133 37.60 6.64 22.89
CA LYS A 133 37.69 5.85 21.65
C LYS A 133 36.81 4.60 21.69
N THR A 134 36.78 3.90 22.83
CA THR A 134 35.94 2.73 23.02
C THR A 134 34.45 3.09 22.97
N GLN A 135 34.02 4.16 23.66
CA GLN A 135 32.66 4.63 23.63
C GLN A 135 32.25 5.08 22.21
N GLY A 136 33.13 5.68 21.45
CA GLY A 136 32.88 6.01 20.04
C GLY A 136 32.68 4.76 19.16
N ALA A 137 33.45 3.71 19.40
CA ALA A 137 33.27 2.45 18.71
C ALA A 137 31.91 1.80 19.04
N VAL A 138 31.48 1.86 20.31
CA VAL A 138 30.15 1.37 20.74
C VAL A 138 29.02 2.10 20.01
N ILE A 139 29.10 3.42 19.86
CA ILE A 139 28.08 4.19 19.11
C ILE A 139 28.00 3.72 17.64
N VAL A 140 29.15 3.53 16.99
CA VAL A 140 29.18 3.07 15.60
C VAL A 140 28.53 1.69 15.48
N GLU A 141 28.85 0.78 16.40
CA GLU A 141 28.25 -0.55 16.45
C GLU A 141 26.72 -0.48 16.70
N SER A 142 26.28 0.33 17.66
CA SER A 142 24.85 0.54 17.94
C SER A 142 24.11 1.08 16.73
N LEU A 143 24.66 2.04 16.00
CA LEU A 143 24.08 2.58 14.76
C LEU A 143 24.00 1.53 13.66
N GLN A 144 25.04 0.71 13.47
CA GLN A 144 25.05 -0.36 12.49
C GLN A 144 24.00 -1.42 12.81
N ASN A 145 23.83 -1.77 14.07
CA ASN A 145 22.84 -2.71 14.54
C ASN A 145 21.41 -2.18 14.34
N LEU A 146 21.17 -0.90 14.65
CA LEU A 146 19.89 -0.24 14.40
C LEU A 146 19.55 -0.23 12.91
N TYR A 147 20.50 0.19 12.06
CA TYR A 147 20.32 0.20 10.61
C TYR A 147 19.96 -1.18 10.08
N SER A 148 20.76 -2.20 10.44
CA SER A 148 20.50 -3.58 10.02
C SER A 148 19.14 -4.12 10.50
N SER A 149 18.69 -3.71 11.70
CA SER A 149 17.40 -4.13 12.25
C SER A 149 16.24 -3.45 11.54
N ILE A 150 16.36 -2.16 11.21
CA ILE A 150 15.37 -1.42 10.41
C ILE A 150 15.27 -2.01 9.00
N GLU A 151 16.40 -2.30 8.37
CA GLU A 151 16.43 -2.93 7.05
C GLU A 151 15.74 -4.29 7.05
N LYS A 152 16.00 -5.14 8.05
CA LYS A 152 15.30 -6.42 8.21
C LYS A 152 13.80 -6.23 8.39
N GLN A 153 13.37 -5.26 9.19
CA GLN A 153 11.95 -4.96 9.38
C GLN A 153 11.31 -4.51 8.07
N ALA A 154 11.97 -3.64 7.32
CA ALA A 154 11.48 -3.19 6.00
C ALA A 154 11.32 -4.37 5.02
N GLN A 155 12.24 -5.34 5.03
CA GLN A 155 12.11 -6.54 4.20
C GLN A 155 10.93 -7.43 4.64
N ILE A 156 10.68 -7.55 5.94
CA ILE A 156 9.52 -8.29 6.46
C ILE A 156 8.23 -7.64 5.97
N GLU A 157 8.10 -6.33 6.14
CA GLU A 157 6.91 -5.56 5.68
C GLU A 157 6.69 -5.68 4.16
N LYS A 158 7.79 -5.65 3.38
CA LYS A 158 7.72 -5.85 1.92
C LYS A 158 7.18 -7.23 1.54
N VAL A 159 7.63 -8.28 2.21
CA VAL A 159 7.15 -9.65 1.99
C VAL A 159 5.68 -9.77 2.40
N GLU A 160 5.30 -9.19 3.52
CA GLU A 160 3.91 -9.18 3.99
C GLU A 160 3.00 -8.43 3.01
N LEU A 161 3.40 -7.23 2.56
CA LEU A 161 2.66 -6.47 1.54
C LEU A 161 2.46 -7.29 0.26
N LYS A 162 3.48 -7.99 -0.21
CA LYS A 162 3.36 -8.87 -1.38
C LYS A 162 2.37 -10.00 -1.17
N THR A 163 2.36 -10.58 0.02
CA THR A 163 1.40 -11.63 0.40
C THR A 163 -0.02 -11.09 0.42
N ASP A 164 -0.23 -9.90 1.00
CA ASP A 164 -1.53 -9.24 1.05
C ASP A 164 -2.05 -8.89 -0.33
N VAL A 165 -1.20 -8.37 -1.23
CA VAL A 165 -1.58 -8.06 -2.62
C VAL A 165 -1.98 -9.33 -3.38
N ASN A 166 -1.25 -10.43 -3.22
CA ASN A 166 -1.63 -11.71 -3.81
C ASN A 166 -2.98 -12.21 -3.28
N LYS A 167 -3.24 -12.02 -1.98
CA LYS A 167 -4.53 -12.40 -1.36
C LYS A 167 -5.67 -11.54 -1.90
N VAL A 168 -5.45 -10.23 -2.07
CA VAL A 168 -6.43 -9.32 -2.69
C VAL A 168 -6.76 -9.76 -4.11
N ASN A 169 -5.76 -10.06 -4.94
CA ASN A 169 -5.97 -10.53 -6.31
C ASN A 169 -6.73 -11.86 -6.36
N GLN A 170 -6.42 -12.77 -5.42
CA GLN A 170 -7.17 -14.02 -5.30
C GLN A 170 -8.64 -13.77 -4.97
N ILE A 171 -8.94 -12.91 -4.00
CA ILE A 171 -10.32 -12.59 -3.59
C ILE A 171 -11.08 -11.94 -4.76
N LEU A 172 -10.46 -11.00 -5.49
CA LEU A 172 -11.09 -10.37 -6.67
C LEU A 172 -11.43 -11.39 -7.75
N LYS A 173 -10.56 -12.36 -8.01
CA LYS A 173 -10.82 -13.48 -8.93
C LYS A 173 -11.98 -14.35 -8.45
N GLU A 174 -12.00 -14.70 -7.16
CA GLU A 174 -13.07 -15.50 -6.57
C GLU A 174 -14.43 -14.77 -6.65
N ILE A 175 -14.45 -13.44 -6.47
CA ILE A 175 -15.67 -12.63 -6.64
C ILE A 175 -16.16 -12.69 -8.09
N ALA A 176 -15.27 -12.53 -9.07
CA ALA A 176 -15.63 -12.65 -10.48
C ALA A 176 -16.19 -14.04 -10.80
N ASP A 177 -15.59 -15.12 -10.29
CA ASP A 177 -16.06 -16.49 -10.44
C ASP A 177 -17.44 -16.72 -9.79
N VAL A 178 -17.71 -16.11 -8.66
CA VAL A 178 -19.03 -16.15 -8.00
C VAL A 178 -20.04 -15.39 -8.84
N ASN A 179 -19.69 -14.24 -9.41
CA ASN A 179 -20.57 -13.48 -10.30
C ASN A 179 -20.94 -14.26 -11.57
N VAL A 180 -19.99 -15.00 -12.19
CA VAL A 180 -20.28 -15.92 -13.30
C VAL A 180 -21.36 -16.94 -12.90
N LYS A 181 -21.29 -17.47 -11.69
CA LYS A 181 -22.27 -18.44 -11.19
C LYS A 181 -23.64 -17.80 -10.93
N ILE A 182 -23.64 -16.59 -10.34
CA ILE A 182 -24.89 -15.83 -10.12
C ILE A 182 -25.60 -15.57 -11.46
N GLU A 183 -24.83 -15.10 -12.47
CA GLU A 183 -25.38 -14.81 -13.79
C GLU A 183 -25.93 -16.08 -14.46
N LYS A 184 -25.27 -17.24 -14.34
CA LYS A 184 -25.61 -18.48 -14.99
C LYS A 184 -26.81 -19.18 -14.35
N TYR A 185 -26.93 -19.14 -13.03
CA TYR A 185 -27.93 -20.00 -12.34
C TYR A 185 -29.20 -19.27 -11.96
N ASP A 186 -29.18 -18.09 -11.49
CA ASP A 186 -30.29 -17.17 -11.16
C ASP A 186 -29.72 -16.06 -10.25
N PRO A 187 -30.07 -14.80 -10.48
CA PRO A 187 -29.70 -13.68 -9.58
C PRO A 187 -30.24 -13.85 -8.14
N SER A 188 -31.21 -14.74 -7.92
CA SER A 188 -31.79 -14.99 -6.60
C SER A 188 -31.13 -16.09 -5.79
N VAL A 189 -29.98 -16.64 -6.23
CA VAL A 189 -29.27 -17.70 -5.48
C VAL A 189 -28.61 -17.11 -4.24
N ASN A 190 -29.34 -17.15 -3.13
CA ASN A 190 -28.98 -16.52 -1.87
C ASN A 190 -27.61 -16.98 -1.32
N ASP A 191 -27.24 -18.26 -1.53
CA ASP A 191 -25.95 -18.81 -1.06
C ASP A 191 -24.75 -18.17 -1.79
N LEU A 192 -24.88 -17.92 -3.10
CA LEU A 192 -23.84 -17.27 -3.89
C LEU A 192 -23.71 -15.79 -3.53
N LEU A 193 -24.84 -15.14 -3.27
CA LEU A 193 -24.86 -13.76 -2.80
C LEU A 193 -24.22 -13.64 -1.39
N ASP A 194 -24.52 -14.58 -0.49
CA ASP A 194 -23.88 -14.63 0.84
C ASP A 194 -22.37 -14.85 0.74
N LYS A 195 -21.94 -15.75 -0.18
CA LYS A 195 -20.53 -15.98 -0.45
C LYS A 195 -19.83 -14.73 -1.00
N ARG A 196 -20.48 -14.02 -1.94
CA ARG A 196 -19.94 -12.77 -2.48
C ARG A 196 -19.79 -11.71 -1.41
N ASP A 197 -20.82 -11.50 -0.60
CA ASP A 197 -20.79 -10.54 0.50
C ASP A 197 -19.66 -10.88 1.51
N LEU A 198 -19.41 -12.17 1.77
CA LEU A 198 -18.31 -12.60 2.63
C LEU A 198 -16.94 -12.27 2.02
N LEU A 199 -16.76 -12.50 0.71
CA LEU A 199 -15.52 -12.16 -0.01
C LEU A 199 -15.30 -10.64 -0.06
N GLU A 200 -16.36 -9.85 -0.26
CA GLU A 200 -16.29 -8.38 -0.19
C GLU A 200 -15.83 -7.90 1.19
N LEU A 201 -16.37 -8.51 2.25
CA LEU A 201 -15.96 -8.21 3.62
C LEU A 201 -14.51 -8.64 3.90
N GLU A 202 -14.06 -9.75 3.32
CA GLU A 202 -12.67 -10.18 3.43
C GLU A 202 -11.74 -9.21 2.67
N LEU A 203 -12.14 -8.77 1.47
CA LEU A 203 -11.42 -7.80 0.65
C LEU A 203 -11.26 -6.46 1.37
N SER A 204 -12.31 -5.98 2.02
CA SER A 204 -12.31 -4.70 2.75
C SER A 204 -11.35 -4.66 3.94
N LYS A 205 -10.84 -5.80 4.40
CA LYS A 205 -9.79 -5.84 5.43
C LYS A 205 -8.42 -5.41 4.93
N PHE A 206 -8.19 -5.51 3.62
CA PHE A 206 -6.90 -5.22 3.00
C PHE A 206 -6.88 -3.87 2.29
N VAL A 207 -7.98 -3.53 1.64
CA VAL A 207 -8.08 -2.35 0.77
C VAL A 207 -9.42 -1.64 0.95
N ASP A 208 -9.42 -0.33 0.73
CA ASP A 208 -10.65 0.44 0.65
C ASP A 208 -11.33 0.17 -0.70
N VAL A 209 -12.58 -0.28 -0.64
CA VAL A 209 -13.35 -0.71 -1.81
C VAL A 209 -14.61 0.13 -1.97
N ASP A 210 -14.86 0.55 -3.19
CA ASP A 210 -16.12 1.15 -3.61
C ASP A 210 -16.89 0.13 -4.46
N ILE A 211 -18.07 -0.28 -3.98
CA ILE A 211 -18.86 -1.33 -4.60
C ILE A 211 -20.19 -0.78 -5.09
N ASN A 212 -20.38 -0.78 -6.40
CA ASN A 212 -21.66 -0.46 -7.04
C ASN A 212 -22.46 -1.74 -7.33
N ARG A 213 -23.75 -1.72 -6.94
CA ARG A 213 -24.69 -2.85 -7.12
C ARG A 213 -26.01 -2.39 -7.77
N ASP A 214 -25.97 -1.36 -8.60
CA ASP A 214 -27.17 -0.75 -9.18
C ASP A 214 -27.77 -1.59 -10.30
N ALA A 215 -29.08 -1.82 -10.23
CA ALA A 215 -29.92 -2.37 -11.32
C ALA A 215 -29.35 -3.61 -12.05
N GLY A 216 -28.68 -4.51 -11.35
CA GLY A 216 -28.09 -5.72 -11.96
C GLY A 216 -26.67 -5.51 -12.48
N PHE A 217 -26.12 -4.31 -12.35
CA PHE A 217 -24.73 -4.03 -12.61
C PHE A 217 -23.92 -4.16 -11.31
N TYR A 218 -22.81 -4.90 -11.36
CA TYR A 218 -21.93 -5.10 -10.22
C TYR A 218 -20.52 -4.64 -10.56
N GLU A 219 -19.96 -3.75 -9.76
CA GLU A 219 -18.63 -3.21 -9.98
C GLU A 219 -17.89 -3.01 -8.66
N ILE A 220 -16.61 -3.40 -8.62
CA ILE A 220 -15.69 -3.08 -7.53
C ILE A 220 -14.62 -2.16 -8.07
N LYS A 221 -14.42 -1.03 -7.38
CA LYS A 221 -13.31 -0.09 -7.60
C LYS A 221 -12.39 -0.09 -6.39
N ILE A 222 -11.10 -0.03 -6.68
CA ILE A 222 -10.02 0.15 -5.69
C ILE A 222 -9.21 1.36 -6.12
N GLY A 223 -9.13 2.39 -5.25
CA GLY A 223 -8.46 3.63 -5.60
C GLY A 223 -9.03 4.33 -6.86
N GLY A 224 -10.34 4.17 -7.13
CA GLY A 224 -11.00 4.74 -8.31
C GLY A 224 -10.82 3.92 -9.61
N VAL A 225 -10.03 2.85 -9.59
CA VAL A 225 -9.82 1.97 -10.75
C VAL A 225 -10.73 0.75 -10.64
N VAL A 226 -11.39 0.39 -11.74
CA VAL A 226 -12.25 -0.80 -11.81
C VAL A 226 -11.39 -2.06 -11.74
N ALA A 227 -11.59 -2.84 -10.67
CA ALA A 227 -10.93 -4.14 -10.47
C ALA A 227 -11.80 -5.31 -10.98
N VAL A 228 -13.10 -5.28 -10.67
CA VAL A 228 -14.08 -6.27 -11.13
C VAL A 228 -15.29 -5.54 -11.70
N SER A 229 -15.78 -5.97 -12.86
CA SER A 229 -17.03 -5.49 -13.46
C SER A 229 -17.87 -6.69 -13.87
N ASN A 230 -19.04 -6.85 -13.28
CA ASN A 230 -19.90 -8.02 -13.39
C ASN A 230 -19.10 -9.33 -13.12
N ASN A 231 -18.90 -10.14 -14.16
CA ASN A 231 -18.17 -11.41 -14.11
C ASN A 231 -16.73 -11.32 -14.63
N ILE A 232 -16.24 -10.11 -14.94
CA ILE A 232 -14.90 -9.90 -15.51
C ILE A 232 -13.96 -9.34 -14.44
N PHE A 233 -12.85 -10.05 -14.22
CA PHE A 233 -11.70 -9.54 -13.48
C PHE A 233 -10.80 -8.74 -14.43
N HIS A 234 -10.69 -7.43 -14.23
CA HIS A 234 -10.06 -6.54 -15.18
C HIS A 234 -8.56 -6.38 -14.98
N LYS A 235 -8.12 -6.25 -13.73
CA LYS A 235 -6.70 -5.96 -13.44
C LYS A 235 -6.25 -6.61 -12.14
N GLU A 236 -5.07 -7.21 -12.19
CA GLU A 236 -4.30 -7.52 -10.99
C GLU A 236 -3.70 -6.25 -10.40
N ILE A 237 -3.67 -6.19 -9.07
CA ILE A 237 -2.91 -5.18 -8.35
C ILE A 237 -1.47 -5.68 -8.33
N GLU A 238 -0.55 -4.85 -8.76
CA GLU A 238 0.88 -5.11 -8.71
C GLU A 238 1.57 -4.10 -7.79
N ILE A 239 2.61 -4.54 -7.12
CA ILE A 239 3.49 -3.66 -6.38
C ILE A 239 4.50 -3.15 -7.39
N GLU A 240 4.40 -1.88 -7.77
CA GLU A 240 5.47 -1.21 -8.46
C GLU A 240 6.58 -0.94 -7.43
N ASP A 241 7.65 -1.72 -7.52
CA ASP A 241 8.91 -1.33 -6.89
C ASP A 241 9.37 -0.06 -7.63
N ARG A 242 8.88 1.10 -7.21
CA ARG A 242 9.62 2.31 -7.51
C ARG A 242 10.99 2.05 -6.91
N LEU A 243 11.93 1.81 -7.79
CA LEU A 243 13.32 1.74 -7.45
C LEU A 243 13.60 2.97 -6.58
N THR A 244 13.58 2.82 -5.26
CA THR A 244 14.50 3.56 -4.44
C THR A 244 15.83 3.10 -5.02
N ALA A 245 16.38 3.92 -5.91
CA ALA A 245 17.63 3.61 -6.54
C ALA A 245 18.57 3.31 -5.38
N GLN A 246 18.84 2.03 -5.17
CA GLN A 246 19.84 1.64 -4.22
C GLN A 246 21.10 2.12 -4.91
N ILE A 247 21.61 3.27 -4.45
CA ILE A 247 22.83 3.86 -4.99
C ILE A 247 23.97 2.99 -4.49
N ASP A 248 24.18 1.87 -5.16
CA ASP A 248 25.26 0.95 -4.84
C ASP A 248 26.62 1.54 -5.25
N LYS A 249 26.61 2.41 -6.25
CA LYS A 249 27.79 3.11 -6.74
C LYS A 249 27.41 4.49 -7.22
N PHE A 250 28.03 5.48 -6.65
CA PHE A 250 27.99 6.86 -7.13
C PHE A 250 29.42 7.30 -7.45
N ASN A 251 29.73 7.51 -8.72
CA ASN A 251 31.05 7.93 -9.16
C ASN A 251 30.99 9.36 -9.65
N HIS A 252 31.85 10.19 -9.09
CA HIS A 252 32.19 11.51 -9.63
C HIS A 252 33.44 11.37 -10.48
N ILE A 253 33.34 11.67 -11.76
CA ILE A 253 34.45 11.60 -12.72
C ILE A 253 34.73 13.02 -13.21
N ARG A 254 35.95 13.49 -13.01
CA ARG A 254 36.48 14.68 -13.69
C ARG A 254 37.34 14.24 -14.87
N GLN A 255 37.02 14.70 -16.06
CA GLN A 255 37.87 14.58 -17.22
C GLN A 255 38.45 15.97 -17.52
N ASN A 256 39.76 16.11 -17.45
CA ASN A 256 40.47 17.34 -17.76
C ASN A 256 40.49 17.59 -19.26
N ALA A 257 40.73 18.81 -19.66
CA ALA A 257 40.83 19.22 -21.09
C ALA A 257 41.93 18.46 -21.87
N ASP A 258 42.95 17.94 -21.18
CA ASP A 258 44.05 17.14 -21.77
C ASP A 258 43.65 15.65 -22.02
N GLY A 259 42.42 15.27 -21.66
CA GLY A 259 41.90 13.89 -21.78
C GLY A 259 42.22 12.99 -20.57
N SER A 260 43.00 13.46 -19.58
CA SER A 260 43.21 12.73 -18.36
C SER A 260 41.93 12.71 -17.52
N SER A 261 41.65 11.62 -16.79
CA SER A 261 40.46 11.53 -15.94
C SER A 261 40.79 11.07 -14.53
N THR A 262 40.09 11.67 -13.57
CA THR A 262 40.15 11.30 -12.15
C THR A 262 38.78 10.82 -11.74
N VAL A 263 38.71 9.60 -11.20
CA VAL A 263 37.48 9.00 -10.67
C VAL A 263 37.50 9.16 -9.15
N PHE A 264 36.46 9.77 -8.60
CA PHE A 264 36.24 9.86 -7.16
C PHE A 264 35.14 8.90 -6.76
N ASP A 265 35.47 7.92 -5.96
CA ASP A 265 34.48 7.04 -5.34
C ASP A 265 33.88 7.77 -4.14
N SER A 266 32.66 8.27 -4.29
CA SER A 266 31.98 9.10 -3.28
C SER A 266 31.52 8.31 -2.05
N LEU A 267 31.52 7.00 -2.09
CA LEU A 267 31.23 6.15 -0.92
C LEU A 267 32.41 6.11 0.06
N LYS A 268 33.58 6.55 -0.38
CA LYS A 268 34.72 6.81 0.51
C LYS A 268 34.82 8.30 0.78
N TYR A 269 34.11 8.80 1.78
CA TYR A 269 34.36 10.10 2.36
C TYR A 269 35.78 10.13 2.90
N ASN A 270 36.73 10.64 2.13
CA ASN A 270 37.96 11.10 2.70
C ASN A 270 37.67 12.40 3.47
N SER A 271 38.12 12.46 4.70
CA SER A 271 37.98 13.56 5.64
C SER A 271 38.60 14.91 5.18
N ASP A 272 39.14 14.96 3.98
CA ASP A 272 39.66 16.20 3.39
C ASP A 272 38.61 16.84 2.49
N PHE A 273 37.67 17.53 3.13
CA PHE A 273 36.92 18.61 2.50
C PHE A 273 37.84 19.85 2.31
N THR A 274 38.96 19.68 1.67
CA THR A 274 39.67 20.84 1.08
C THR A 274 38.83 21.22 -0.15
N ALA A 275 38.40 22.49 -0.16
CA ALA A 275 37.80 23.07 -1.36
C ALA A 275 38.73 22.75 -2.53
N LYS A 276 38.29 21.85 -3.43
CA LYS A 276 39.06 21.54 -4.62
C LYS A 276 39.22 22.82 -5.42
N ALA A 277 40.38 22.96 -6.05
CA ALA A 277 40.60 24.03 -7.02
C ALA A 277 39.45 24.08 -8.00
N PRO A 278 38.98 25.25 -8.43
CA PRO A 278 37.92 25.39 -9.39
C PRO A 278 38.22 24.54 -10.63
N TYR A 279 37.16 24.05 -11.29
CA TYR A 279 37.30 23.33 -12.57
C TYR A 279 37.77 24.31 -13.64
N ASP A 280 38.61 23.84 -14.53
CA ASP A 280 39.08 24.60 -15.66
C ASP A 280 38.07 24.58 -16.80
N VAL A 281 38.12 25.57 -17.68
CA VAL A 281 37.33 25.59 -18.91
C VAL A 281 37.66 24.33 -19.73
N ASP A 282 36.66 23.71 -20.32
CA ASP A 282 36.71 22.42 -21.04
C ASP A 282 36.82 21.16 -20.16
N ASP A 283 36.90 21.27 -18.83
CA ASP A 283 36.75 20.10 -17.97
C ASP A 283 35.31 19.56 -18.07
N THR A 284 35.21 18.24 -18.13
CA THR A 284 33.90 17.56 -18.10
C THR A 284 33.72 16.83 -16.80
N ILE A 285 32.65 17.14 -16.11
CA ILE A 285 32.25 16.51 -14.85
C ILE A 285 31.12 15.53 -15.15
N THR A 286 31.28 14.27 -14.75
CA THR A 286 30.29 13.21 -14.97
C THR A 286 29.95 12.58 -13.66
N TYR A 287 28.64 12.48 -13.37
CA TYR A 287 28.10 11.66 -12.31
C TYR A 287 27.53 10.37 -12.87
N LYS A 288 27.93 9.24 -12.32
CA LYS A 288 27.40 7.92 -12.66
C LYS A 288 26.70 7.30 -11.47
N LEU A 289 25.47 6.84 -11.68
CA LEU A 289 24.71 6.05 -10.74
C LEU A 289 24.66 4.60 -11.24
N ASN A 290 25.09 3.65 -10.42
CA ASN A 290 25.01 2.20 -10.66
C ASN A 290 25.54 1.74 -12.03
N ASN A 291 26.36 2.53 -12.72
CA ASN A 291 26.79 2.34 -14.11
C ASN A 291 25.67 2.36 -15.18
N GLU A 292 24.42 2.56 -14.79
CA GLU A 292 23.27 2.55 -15.69
C GLU A 292 22.89 3.96 -16.15
N PHE A 293 23.03 4.90 -15.24
CA PHE A 293 22.72 6.31 -15.52
C PHE A 293 23.96 7.18 -15.40
N SER A 294 24.17 8.07 -16.38
CA SER A 294 25.27 9.03 -16.33
C SER A 294 24.85 10.40 -16.86
N VAL A 295 25.13 11.45 -16.10
CA VAL A 295 24.95 12.83 -16.53
C VAL A 295 26.31 13.51 -16.56
N SER A 296 26.61 14.19 -17.68
CA SER A 296 27.84 14.90 -17.91
C SER A 296 27.58 16.38 -18.18
N VAL A 297 28.36 17.23 -17.57
CA VAL A 297 28.35 18.68 -17.77
C VAL A 297 29.78 19.14 -18.05
N LYS A 298 29.94 19.96 -19.10
CA LYS A 298 31.23 20.52 -19.46
C LYS A 298 31.31 21.99 -19.08
N ILE A 299 32.40 22.40 -18.42
CA ILE A 299 32.64 23.82 -18.11
C ILE A 299 32.83 24.60 -19.42
N GLY A 300 32.08 25.67 -19.58
CA GLY A 300 32.06 26.49 -20.81
C GLY A 300 31.02 26.07 -21.84
N GLU A 301 30.28 24.96 -21.65
CA GLU A 301 29.15 24.64 -22.54
C GLU A 301 27.95 25.55 -22.26
N SER A 302 27.11 25.74 -23.29
CA SER A 302 25.87 26.48 -23.18
C SER A 302 24.69 25.51 -23.05
N ILE A 303 23.92 25.62 -21.98
CA ILE A 303 22.78 24.77 -21.72
C ILE A 303 21.51 25.65 -21.71
N THR A 304 20.49 25.20 -22.44
CA THR A 304 19.17 25.83 -22.45
C THR A 304 18.21 24.98 -21.58
N GLY A 305 17.49 25.61 -20.67
CA GLY A 305 16.51 24.95 -19.83
C GLY A 305 16.05 25.84 -18.68
N ASN A 306 15.31 25.22 -17.75
CA ASN A 306 14.81 25.89 -16.58
C ASN A 306 15.89 25.97 -15.49
N TRP A 307 16.54 27.12 -15.36
CA TRP A 307 17.66 27.36 -14.44
C TRP A 307 17.26 27.81 -13.06
N ASP A 308 16.05 28.30 -12.86
CA ASP A 308 15.53 28.76 -11.58
C ASP A 308 14.67 27.71 -10.85
N GLY A 309 14.27 26.66 -11.55
CA GLY A 309 13.45 25.58 -11.00
C GLY A 309 11.95 25.92 -10.94
N ASP A 310 11.51 27.08 -11.44
CA ASP A 310 10.10 27.43 -11.53
C ASP A 310 9.52 26.98 -12.87
N PRO A 311 8.58 26.04 -12.92
CA PRO A 311 8.00 25.52 -14.16
C PRO A 311 7.24 26.58 -14.97
N ASN A 312 6.95 27.76 -14.38
CA ASN A 312 6.23 28.84 -15.05
C ASN A 312 7.17 29.85 -15.73
N THR A 313 8.47 29.77 -15.50
CA THR A 313 9.45 30.65 -16.17
C THR A 313 9.94 30.06 -17.48
N PRO A 314 10.14 30.88 -18.54
CA PRO A 314 10.69 30.40 -19.79
C PRO A 314 12.10 29.87 -19.64
N ASP A 315 12.44 28.84 -20.41
CA ASP A 315 13.78 28.32 -20.49
C ASP A 315 14.77 29.40 -20.91
N THR A 316 15.91 29.44 -20.22
CA THR A 316 17.00 30.39 -20.51
C THR A 316 18.26 29.62 -20.90
N THR A 317 19.12 30.27 -21.72
CA THR A 317 20.42 29.69 -22.07
C THR A 317 21.51 30.36 -21.26
N MET A 318 22.26 29.54 -20.51
CA MET A 318 23.41 30.01 -19.74
C MET A 318 24.66 29.19 -20.05
N THR A 319 25.80 29.84 -19.97
CA THR A 319 27.11 29.18 -20.09
C THR A 319 27.49 28.62 -18.72
N VAL A 320 27.90 27.37 -18.68
CA VAL A 320 28.28 26.68 -17.44
C VAL A 320 29.61 27.17 -16.93
N ASP A 321 29.63 27.55 -15.68
CA ASP A 321 30.81 27.93 -14.90
C ASP A 321 30.83 27.22 -13.54
N ASN A 322 31.84 27.49 -12.72
CA ASN A 322 31.95 26.87 -11.40
C ASN A 322 30.82 27.28 -10.43
N ASP A 323 30.21 28.46 -10.62
CA ASP A 323 29.19 29.01 -9.71
C ASP A 323 27.82 28.41 -10.02
N ASN A 324 27.55 28.08 -11.28
CA ASN A 324 26.26 27.56 -11.72
C ASN A 324 26.27 26.05 -12.03
N LEU A 325 27.40 25.36 -11.85
CA LEU A 325 27.59 23.94 -12.20
C LEU A 325 26.48 23.02 -11.63
N THR A 326 26.12 23.20 -10.37
CA THR A 326 25.06 22.41 -9.73
C THR A 326 23.72 22.58 -10.42
N ARG A 327 23.38 23.82 -10.81
CA ARG A 327 22.14 24.11 -11.54
C ARG A 327 22.19 23.53 -12.96
N ALA A 328 23.35 23.55 -13.62
CA ALA A 328 23.55 22.92 -14.91
C ALA A 328 23.23 21.40 -14.88
N PHE A 329 23.67 20.71 -13.81
CA PHE A 329 23.29 19.31 -13.61
C PHE A 329 21.80 19.14 -13.41
N MET A 330 21.13 19.97 -12.60
CA MET A 330 19.69 19.92 -12.40
C MET A 330 18.92 20.10 -13.73
N VAL A 331 19.34 21.06 -14.56
CA VAL A 331 18.72 21.29 -15.88
C VAL A 331 18.86 20.06 -16.78
N LYS A 332 20.05 19.45 -16.84
CA LYS A 332 20.27 18.24 -17.67
C LYS A 332 19.50 17.03 -17.13
N ILE A 333 19.42 16.85 -15.82
CA ILE A 333 18.66 15.77 -15.20
C ILE A 333 17.16 15.93 -15.49
N ASN A 334 16.61 17.12 -15.31
CA ASN A 334 15.19 17.38 -15.55
C ASN A 334 14.80 17.32 -17.04
N SER A 335 15.78 17.44 -17.95
CA SER A 335 15.57 17.36 -19.40
C SER A 335 15.70 15.95 -19.96
N ASP A 336 16.16 14.98 -19.18
CA ASP A 336 16.33 13.60 -19.62
C ASP A 336 15.01 12.83 -19.50
N PRO A 337 14.45 12.33 -20.61
CA PRO A 337 13.17 11.60 -20.60
C PRO A 337 13.24 10.23 -19.89
N ASN A 338 14.43 9.76 -19.52
CA ASN A 338 14.65 8.49 -18.84
C ASN A 338 14.79 8.63 -17.30
N MET A 339 14.55 9.84 -16.78
CA MET A 339 14.58 10.14 -15.34
C MET A 339 13.18 10.45 -14.75
#